data_710232d9aadef956a15659a335721502
#
_entry.id   710232d9aadef956a15659a335721502
#
_cell.length_a   1.000
_cell.length_b   1.000
_cell.length_c   1.000
_cell.angle_alpha   90.00
_cell.angle_beta   90.00
_cell.angle_gamma   90.00
#
_symmetry.space_group_name_H-M   'P 1'
#
loop_
_entity.id
_entity.type
_entity.pdbx_description
1 polymer ?
#
loop_
_entity_poly.entity_id
_entity_poly.type
_entity_poly.pdbx_seq_one_letter_code
_entity_poly.pdbx_strand_id
1 'polypeptide(L)'
;MDIHENASGLGISAISVHRPSWILNNSWFGETMPRKFSRHTGIESRAISLEDEVTMGVRVVRKLQAETGCNLADCRGILFASPSFLPPMIADRFLEQSQARYERLQHAARHLTKRLNVPHMRTIGVNWFCCGYSRSLSLIQKRWASRINLKNNEFLLVVAASRISRITDYSCSQTAGLFGDMASATLLAPLASRRYPAHFELIHADARREAIEKSAFNFERRTNVPIPLPNGGIAHADKRIVYTLDGMAIAEAAPRQMSAAVASALKASNLSGDDVDYVVPHQAGTGIVRFTGMKLEEYGIGGELINGLTERAGNVSACSVPFALRETWDRLSGIIACPTAAVGSPGKPEVLRGCVLLKSTPYHELRRTQAA
;
A
#
# COMPACT_ATOMS: atom_id res chain seq x y z
N MET A 1 -18.11 -31.56 10.47
CA MET A 1 -17.78 -31.25 9.07
C MET A 1 -16.73 -30.16 9.14
N ASP A 2 -15.48 -30.53 9.03
CA ASP A 2 -14.32 -29.67 9.31
C ASP A 2 -14.14 -28.65 8.17
N ILE A 3 -14.45 -27.38 8.45
CA ILE A 3 -14.27 -26.24 7.53
C ILE A 3 -12.86 -25.61 7.70
N HIS A 4 -11.90 -26.32 8.26
CA HIS A 4 -10.62 -25.76 8.70
C HIS A 4 -9.41 -26.05 7.79
N GLU A 5 -9.59 -26.43 6.51
CA GLU A 5 -8.46 -26.65 5.59
C GLU A 5 -8.28 -25.55 4.54
N ASN A 6 -8.59 -24.29 4.81
CA ASN A 6 -8.36 -23.17 3.87
C ASN A 6 -7.42 -22.08 4.41
N ALA A 7 -6.57 -22.38 5.35
CA ALA A 7 -5.39 -21.55 5.53
C ALA A 7 -4.53 -21.71 4.26
N SER A 8 -4.17 -20.61 3.61
CA SER A 8 -3.41 -20.63 2.35
C SER A 8 -2.06 -21.33 2.47
N GLY A 9 -1.65 -21.70 3.66
CA GLY A 9 -0.32 -22.24 3.96
C GLY A 9 0.81 -21.30 3.49
N LEU A 10 0.51 -20.03 3.30
CA LEU A 10 1.44 -18.99 2.84
C LEU A 10 1.79 -18.03 3.96
N GLY A 11 3.01 -17.53 3.92
CA GLY A 11 3.45 -16.49 4.82
C GLY A 11 4.35 -15.46 4.16
N ILE A 12 4.55 -14.34 4.83
CA ILE A 12 5.47 -13.28 4.44
C ILE A 12 6.86 -13.64 4.95
N SER A 13 7.79 -13.84 4.02
CA SER A 13 9.19 -14.17 4.32
C SER A 13 10.09 -12.94 4.36
N ALA A 14 9.80 -11.91 3.57
CA ALA A 14 10.56 -10.67 3.57
C ALA A 14 9.77 -9.52 2.98
N ILE A 15 10.12 -8.32 3.40
CA ILE A 15 9.65 -7.06 2.80
C ILE A 15 10.86 -6.15 2.59
N SER A 16 11.02 -5.63 1.37
CA SER A 16 11.95 -4.56 1.06
C SER A 16 11.21 -3.30 0.65
N VAL A 17 11.81 -2.15 0.94
CA VAL A 17 11.25 -0.82 0.64
C VAL A 17 12.28 0.00 -0.10
N HIS A 18 11.87 0.69 -1.15
CA HIS A 18 12.66 1.69 -1.86
C HIS A 18 12.01 3.06 -1.70
N ARG A 19 12.67 3.93 -0.96
CA ARG A 19 12.29 5.33 -0.79
C ARG A 19 13.13 6.18 -1.73
N PRO A 20 12.53 7.04 -2.58
CA PRO A 20 13.27 8.00 -3.38
C PRO A 20 14.12 8.92 -2.51
N SER A 21 15.27 9.34 -3.03
CA SER A 21 16.23 10.18 -2.28
C SER A 21 15.85 11.66 -2.23
N TRP A 22 15.04 12.14 -3.20
CA TRP A 22 14.62 13.52 -3.19
C TRP A 22 13.48 13.73 -2.20
N ILE A 23 13.72 14.65 -1.25
CA ILE A 23 12.79 14.97 -0.16
C ILE A 23 12.23 16.38 -0.38
N LEU A 24 10.90 16.49 -0.42
CA LEU A 24 10.17 17.74 -0.48
C LEU A 24 9.66 18.08 0.93
N ASN A 25 10.17 19.15 1.52
CA ASN A 25 9.78 19.62 2.85
C ASN A 25 8.51 20.50 2.77
N ASN A 26 7.82 20.65 3.90
CA ASN A 26 6.66 21.51 4.01
C ASN A 26 7.00 22.99 3.70
N SER A 27 8.23 23.42 3.99
CA SER A 27 8.71 24.77 3.69
C SER A 27 8.65 25.15 2.22
N TRP A 28 8.67 24.16 1.29
CA TRP A 28 8.51 24.45 -0.14
C TRP A 28 7.16 25.12 -0.47
N PHE A 29 6.12 24.82 0.29
CA PHE A 29 4.78 25.40 0.09
C PHE A 29 4.63 26.80 0.67
N GLY A 30 5.61 27.27 1.47
CA GLY A 30 5.57 28.58 2.09
C GLY A 30 4.29 28.83 2.90
N GLU A 31 3.72 30.02 2.75
CA GLU A 31 2.51 30.44 3.46
C GLU A 31 1.23 29.72 3.01
N THR A 32 1.26 29.03 1.86
CA THR A 32 0.10 28.25 1.38
C THR A 32 -0.14 27.00 2.22
N MET A 33 0.89 26.50 2.94
CA MET A 33 0.75 25.36 3.84
C MET A 33 -0.02 25.77 5.10
N PRO A 34 -1.13 25.09 5.45
CA PRO A 34 -1.87 25.41 6.66
C PRO A 34 -0.99 25.30 7.90
N ARG A 35 -1.02 26.29 8.78
CA ARG A 35 -0.18 26.34 10.01
C ARG A 35 -0.28 25.10 10.90
N LYS A 36 -1.44 24.43 10.89
CA LYS A 36 -1.69 23.22 11.70
C LYS A 36 -1.50 21.92 10.91
N PHE A 37 -1.00 22.00 9.66
CA PHE A 37 -0.89 20.82 8.77
C PHE A 37 -0.08 19.70 9.43
N SER A 38 1.17 19.96 9.78
CA SER A 38 2.06 18.95 10.40
C SER A 38 1.49 18.43 11.73
N ARG A 39 0.87 19.31 12.53
CA ARG A 39 0.24 18.91 13.81
C ARG A 39 -0.90 17.91 13.60
N HIS A 40 -1.72 18.09 12.56
CA HIS A 40 -2.86 17.20 12.29
C HIS A 40 -2.46 15.93 11.53
N THR A 41 -1.52 16.03 10.62
CA THR A 41 -1.12 14.92 9.74
C THR A 41 0.09 14.15 10.22
N GLY A 42 0.94 14.79 11.05
CA GLY A 42 2.25 14.28 11.43
C GLY A 42 3.28 14.31 10.29
N ILE A 43 2.97 14.99 9.15
CA ILE A 43 3.83 14.98 7.96
C ILE A 43 4.68 16.25 7.93
N GLU A 44 6.01 16.08 7.96
CA GLU A 44 6.99 17.16 7.83
C GLU A 44 7.60 17.21 6.42
N SER A 45 7.74 16.06 5.80
CA SER A 45 8.30 15.93 4.47
C SER A 45 7.79 14.69 3.75
N ARG A 46 8.04 14.60 2.46
CA ARG A 46 7.70 13.43 1.63
C ARG A 46 8.78 13.20 0.60
N ALA A 47 9.00 11.92 0.28
CA ALA A 47 9.87 11.55 -0.83
C ALA A 47 9.13 11.75 -2.17
N ILE A 48 9.82 12.28 -3.17
CA ILE A 48 9.30 12.46 -4.53
C ILE A 48 10.21 11.71 -5.50
N SER A 49 9.60 10.92 -6.38
CA SER A 49 10.34 10.15 -7.38
C SER A 49 10.46 10.88 -8.70
N LEU A 50 11.68 10.92 -9.21
CA LEU A 50 11.96 11.30 -10.60
C LEU A 50 11.80 10.11 -11.56
N GLU A 51 11.72 8.89 -11.03
CA GLU A 51 11.59 7.65 -11.78
C GLU A 51 10.12 7.24 -11.89
N ASP A 52 9.81 6.49 -12.94
CA ASP A 52 8.48 5.90 -13.10
C ASP A 52 8.24 4.73 -12.11
N GLU A 53 7.00 4.31 -11.98
CA GLU A 53 6.56 3.26 -11.07
C GLU A 53 7.19 1.90 -11.39
N VAL A 54 7.45 1.63 -12.66
CA VAL A 54 8.10 0.37 -13.10
C VAL A 54 9.56 0.39 -12.68
N THR A 55 10.26 1.51 -12.85
CA THR A 55 11.65 1.67 -12.44
C THR A 55 11.80 1.51 -10.93
N MET A 56 10.95 2.18 -10.16
CA MET A 56 10.92 1.99 -8.69
C MET A 56 10.62 0.54 -8.31
N GLY A 57 9.69 -0.11 -9.01
CA GLY A 57 9.35 -1.53 -8.84
C GLY A 57 10.54 -2.46 -9.10
N VAL A 58 11.30 -2.21 -10.18
CA VAL A 58 12.53 -2.96 -10.48
C VAL A 58 13.56 -2.76 -9.37
N ARG A 59 13.78 -1.52 -8.92
CA ARG A 59 14.75 -1.22 -7.86
C ARG A 59 14.43 -1.96 -6.57
N VAL A 60 13.17 -1.93 -6.13
CA VAL A 60 12.81 -2.59 -4.87
C VAL A 60 12.88 -4.11 -4.97
N VAL A 61 12.56 -4.72 -6.13
CA VAL A 61 12.74 -6.16 -6.32
C VAL A 61 14.22 -6.54 -6.32
N ARG A 62 15.09 -5.74 -6.97
CA ARG A 62 16.55 -5.96 -6.92
C ARG A 62 17.10 -5.82 -5.50
N LYS A 63 16.60 -4.85 -4.74
CA LYS A 63 16.95 -4.68 -3.32
C LYS A 63 16.53 -5.91 -2.51
N LEU A 64 15.28 -6.41 -2.70
CA LEU A 64 14.80 -7.63 -2.06
C LEU A 64 15.71 -8.83 -2.39
N GLN A 65 16.12 -8.99 -3.66
CA GLN A 65 17.05 -10.04 -4.05
C GLN A 65 18.41 -9.93 -3.32
N ALA A 66 18.94 -8.72 -3.21
CA ALA A 66 20.22 -8.49 -2.51
C ALA A 66 20.12 -8.77 -1.00
N GLU A 67 18.99 -8.43 -0.38
CA GLU A 67 18.75 -8.64 1.06
C GLU A 67 18.47 -10.10 1.43
N THR A 68 17.84 -10.85 0.54
CA THR A 68 17.33 -12.22 0.84
C THR A 68 18.04 -13.33 0.08
N GLY A 69 18.81 -13.02 -0.96
CA GLY A 69 19.36 -14.02 -1.88
C GLY A 69 18.31 -14.72 -2.75
N CYS A 70 17.07 -14.20 -2.82
CA CYS A 70 16.02 -14.86 -3.59
C CYS A 70 16.29 -14.83 -5.09
N ASN A 71 15.99 -15.96 -5.76
CA ASN A 71 16.15 -16.09 -7.20
C ASN A 71 14.79 -15.96 -7.90
N LEU A 72 14.66 -15.02 -8.84
CA LEU A 72 13.42 -14.85 -9.60
C LEU A 72 13.02 -16.06 -10.44
N ALA A 73 13.92 -17.01 -10.70
CA ALA A 73 13.57 -18.28 -11.31
C ALA A 73 12.61 -19.13 -10.44
N ASP A 74 12.61 -18.91 -9.12
CA ASP A 74 11.70 -19.56 -8.17
C ASP A 74 10.38 -18.80 -8.00
N CYS A 75 10.28 -17.58 -8.54
CA CYS A 75 9.04 -16.79 -8.50
C CYS A 75 8.00 -17.38 -9.45
N ARG A 76 6.77 -17.53 -9.00
CA ARG A 76 5.64 -18.08 -9.79
C ARG A 76 4.62 -17.03 -10.20
N GLY A 77 4.77 -15.81 -9.72
CA GLY A 77 3.91 -14.73 -10.13
C GLY A 77 4.17 -13.44 -9.38
N ILE A 78 3.79 -12.34 -10.02
CA ILE A 78 3.92 -10.98 -9.49
C ILE A 78 2.59 -10.27 -9.55
N LEU A 79 2.12 -9.72 -8.42
CA LEU A 79 1.06 -8.74 -8.41
C LEU A 79 1.70 -7.35 -8.30
N PHE A 80 1.39 -6.49 -9.28
CA PHE A 80 1.90 -5.12 -9.32
C PHE A 80 0.81 -4.15 -8.91
N ALA A 81 0.88 -3.63 -7.70
CA ALA A 81 -0.07 -2.67 -7.15
C ALA A 81 0.43 -1.24 -7.36
N SER A 82 -0.37 -0.41 -8.04
CA SER A 82 -0.03 1.01 -8.18
C SER A 82 -1.28 1.88 -8.25
N PRO A 83 -1.37 2.89 -7.38
CA PRO A 83 -2.47 3.87 -7.36
C PRO A 83 -2.28 4.99 -8.39
N SER A 84 -1.06 5.15 -8.93
CA SER A 84 -0.67 6.31 -9.74
C SER A 84 -1.14 6.23 -11.19
N PHE A 85 -1.54 5.04 -11.66
CA PHE A 85 -2.09 4.87 -13.00
C PHE A 85 -3.54 5.32 -13.06
N LEU A 86 -3.86 6.11 -14.07
CA LEU A 86 -5.23 6.58 -14.27
C LEU A 86 -6.19 5.41 -14.48
N PRO A 87 -7.36 5.42 -13.84
CA PRO A 87 -8.42 4.49 -14.20
C PRO A 87 -8.74 4.58 -15.71
N PRO A 88 -9.04 3.48 -16.41
CA PRO A 88 -9.28 3.49 -17.86
C PRO A 88 -10.28 4.56 -18.30
N MET A 89 -11.41 4.69 -17.59
CA MET A 89 -12.42 5.71 -17.87
C MET A 89 -11.90 7.15 -17.79
N ILE A 90 -10.92 7.41 -16.93
CA ILE A 90 -10.27 8.74 -16.80
C ILE A 90 -9.22 8.93 -17.89
N ALA A 91 -8.43 7.90 -18.17
CA ALA A 91 -7.46 7.93 -19.25
C ALA A 91 -8.15 8.15 -20.61
N ASP A 92 -9.21 7.39 -20.90
CA ASP A 92 -9.97 7.51 -22.15
C ASP A 92 -10.67 8.88 -22.29
N ARG A 93 -11.07 9.51 -21.17
CA ARG A 93 -11.68 10.85 -21.17
C ARG A 93 -10.68 11.99 -21.44
N PHE A 94 -9.45 11.87 -20.94
CA PHE A 94 -8.51 12.98 -20.88
C PHE A 94 -7.29 12.82 -21.79
N LEU A 95 -7.01 11.62 -22.28
CA LEU A 95 -5.82 11.32 -23.09
C LEU A 95 -6.22 10.81 -24.48
N GLU A 96 -5.31 10.97 -25.43
CA GLU A 96 -5.43 10.30 -26.74
C GLU A 96 -5.27 8.77 -26.57
N GLN A 97 -5.84 8.00 -27.52
CA GLN A 97 -5.84 6.53 -27.47
C GLN A 97 -4.44 5.92 -27.28
N SER A 98 -3.43 6.48 -27.95
CA SER A 98 -2.04 6.05 -27.84
C SER A 98 -1.51 6.22 -26.40
N GLN A 99 -1.77 7.38 -25.79
CA GLN A 99 -1.35 7.72 -24.42
C GLN A 99 -2.15 6.91 -23.38
N ALA A 100 -3.48 6.79 -23.55
CA ALA A 100 -4.34 6.00 -22.67
C ALA A 100 -3.90 4.53 -22.55
N ARG A 101 -3.33 3.98 -23.64
CA ARG A 101 -2.79 2.61 -23.61
C ARG A 101 -1.63 2.44 -22.64
N TYR A 102 -0.75 3.42 -22.51
CA TYR A 102 0.39 3.37 -21.57
C TYR A 102 -0.05 3.58 -20.13
N GLU A 103 -1.20 4.21 -19.91
CA GLU A 103 -1.80 4.34 -18.57
C GLU A 103 -2.45 3.05 -18.06
N ARG A 104 -2.52 1.99 -18.86
CA ARG A 104 -3.05 0.71 -18.41
C ARG A 104 -2.05 0.01 -17.47
N LEU A 105 -2.42 -0.11 -16.21
CA LEU A 105 -1.60 -0.73 -15.17
C LEU A 105 -1.14 -2.16 -15.56
N GLN A 106 -1.97 -2.93 -16.28
CA GLN A 106 -1.59 -4.25 -16.76
C GLN A 106 -0.43 -4.20 -17.77
N HIS A 107 -0.31 -3.11 -18.55
CA HIS A 107 0.84 -2.88 -19.43
C HIS A 107 2.11 -2.62 -18.60
N ALA A 108 2.02 -1.77 -17.58
CA ALA A 108 3.12 -1.50 -16.66
C ALA A 108 3.57 -2.77 -15.90
N ALA A 109 2.63 -3.60 -15.46
CA ALA A 109 2.94 -4.87 -14.81
C ALA A 109 3.73 -5.83 -15.72
N ARG A 110 3.37 -5.92 -17.02
CA ARG A 110 4.14 -6.68 -18.01
C ARG A 110 5.51 -6.05 -18.29
N HIS A 111 5.60 -4.73 -18.28
CA HIS A 111 6.88 -4.04 -18.46
C HIS A 111 7.82 -4.28 -17.27
N LEU A 112 7.28 -4.32 -16.04
CA LEU A 112 8.04 -4.73 -14.86
C LEU A 112 8.68 -6.11 -15.03
N THR A 113 7.90 -7.12 -15.45
CA THR A 113 8.43 -8.48 -15.65
C THR A 113 9.49 -8.55 -16.75
N LYS A 114 9.33 -7.78 -17.84
CA LYS A 114 10.37 -7.66 -18.88
C LYS A 114 11.67 -7.09 -18.32
N ARG A 115 11.60 -5.99 -17.56
CA ARG A 115 12.80 -5.34 -16.99
C ARG A 115 13.47 -6.17 -15.90
N LEU A 116 12.75 -7.09 -15.27
CA LEU A 116 13.28 -8.06 -14.32
C LEU A 116 13.86 -9.31 -15.02
N ASN A 117 13.84 -9.38 -16.36
CA ASN A 117 14.27 -10.53 -17.17
C ASN A 117 13.42 -11.81 -16.94
N VAL A 118 12.15 -11.63 -16.60
CA VAL A 118 11.17 -12.71 -16.43
C VAL A 118 9.89 -12.44 -17.25
N PRO A 119 9.98 -12.26 -18.59
CA PRO A 119 8.88 -11.75 -19.42
C PRO A 119 7.65 -12.66 -19.44
N HIS A 120 7.85 -13.96 -19.20
CA HIS A 120 6.78 -14.97 -19.18
C HIS A 120 6.12 -15.13 -17.80
N MET A 121 6.60 -14.37 -16.80
CA MET A 121 6.06 -14.41 -15.45
C MET A 121 4.58 -14.00 -15.44
N ARG A 122 3.75 -14.82 -14.79
CA ARG A 122 2.35 -14.45 -14.56
C ARG A 122 2.27 -13.17 -13.75
N THR A 123 1.57 -12.16 -14.28
CA THR A 123 1.46 -10.88 -13.60
C THR A 123 0.06 -10.27 -13.70
N ILE A 124 -0.36 -9.59 -12.64
CA ILE A 124 -1.62 -8.85 -12.56
C ILE A 124 -1.34 -7.43 -12.05
N GLY A 125 -1.85 -6.43 -12.75
CA GLY A 125 -1.90 -5.05 -12.28
C GLY A 125 -3.10 -4.83 -11.34
N VAL A 126 -2.86 -4.23 -10.17
CA VAL A 126 -3.87 -3.98 -9.14
C VAL A 126 -3.94 -2.49 -8.84
N ASN A 127 -5.02 -1.80 -9.27
CA ASN A 127 -5.30 -0.42 -8.87
C ASN A 127 -6.47 -0.40 -7.87
N TRP A 128 -6.12 -0.31 -6.60
CA TRP A 128 -7.03 -0.21 -5.46
C TRP A 128 -6.55 0.86 -4.48
N PHE A 129 -5.90 1.91 -5.00
CA PHE A 129 -5.33 3.01 -4.21
C PHE A 129 -4.60 2.52 -2.97
N CYS A 130 -4.87 3.07 -1.79
CA CYS A 130 -4.23 2.66 -0.54
C CYS A 130 -4.55 1.20 -0.13
N CYS A 131 -5.63 0.61 -0.64
CA CYS A 131 -5.97 -0.80 -0.43
C CYS A 131 -5.28 -1.75 -1.43
N GLY A 132 -4.37 -1.26 -2.29
CA GLY A 132 -3.71 -2.06 -3.32
C GLY A 132 -2.95 -3.26 -2.78
N TYR A 133 -2.28 -3.10 -1.63
CA TYR A 133 -1.57 -4.19 -0.95
C TYR A 133 -2.53 -5.25 -0.41
N SER A 134 -3.53 -4.87 0.39
CA SER A 134 -4.54 -5.78 0.93
C SER A 134 -5.29 -6.51 -0.18
N ARG A 135 -5.62 -5.79 -1.28
CA ARG A 135 -6.25 -6.40 -2.45
C ARG A 135 -5.36 -7.43 -3.14
N SER A 136 -4.07 -7.16 -3.24
CA SER A 136 -3.10 -8.11 -3.82
C SER A 136 -3.02 -9.39 -2.99
N LEU A 137 -2.90 -9.28 -1.68
CA LEU A 137 -2.88 -10.44 -0.78
C LEU A 137 -4.21 -11.21 -0.82
N SER A 138 -5.35 -10.51 -0.86
CA SER A 138 -6.67 -11.13 -1.03
C SER A 138 -6.79 -11.90 -2.35
N LEU A 139 -6.25 -11.39 -3.45
CA LEU A 139 -6.23 -12.10 -4.74
C LEU A 139 -5.33 -13.34 -4.68
N ILE A 140 -4.18 -13.25 -4.01
CA ILE A 140 -3.30 -14.41 -3.80
C ILE A 140 -4.05 -15.47 -3.00
N GLN A 141 -4.58 -15.14 -1.83
CA GLN A 141 -5.24 -16.08 -0.93
C GLN A 141 -6.47 -16.74 -1.59
N LYS A 142 -7.34 -15.94 -2.24
CA LYS A 142 -8.62 -16.44 -2.76
C LYS A 142 -8.55 -17.06 -4.15
N ARG A 143 -7.52 -16.73 -4.95
CA ARG A 143 -7.49 -17.14 -6.37
C ARG A 143 -6.19 -17.78 -6.80
N TRP A 144 -5.04 -17.42 -6.24
CA TRP A 144 -3.76 -17.92 -6.70
C TRP A 144 -3.27 -19.09 -5.87
N ALA A 145 -3.47 -19.06 -4.54
CA ALA A 145 -3.04 -20.15 -3.66
C ALA A 145 -3.60 -21.53 -4.10
N SER A 146 -4.86 -21.56 -4.54
CA SER A 146 -5.51 -22.77 -5.04
C SER A 146 -5.15 -23.17 -6.48
N ARG A 147 -4.63 -22.21 -7.30
CA ARG A 147 -4.34 -22.43 -8.73
C ARG A 147 -2.87 -22.56 -9.04
N ILE A 148 -2.02 -22.02 -8.19
CA ILE A 148 -0.57 -22.12 -8.29
C ILE A 148 -0.13 -23.01 -7.14
N ASN A 149 0.06 -24.31 -7.43
CA ASN A 149 0.58 -25.24 -6.44
C ASN A 149 2.07 -24.92 -6.19
N LEU A 150 2.35 -23.98 -5.27
CA LEU A 150 3.71 -23.56 -4.95
C LEU A 150 4.46 -24.71 -4.28
N LYS A 151 5.63 -25.02 -4.81
CA LYS A 151 6.59 -25.91 -4.16
C LYS A 151 7.29 -25.16 -3.00
N ASN A 152 7.87 -25.90 -2.07
CA ASN A 152 8.54 -25.32 -0.89
C ASN A 152 9.74 -24.43 -1.20
N ASN A 153 10.26 -24.46 -2.42
CA ASN A 153 11.33 -23.60 -2.89
C ASN A 153 10.84 -22.45 -3.81
N GLU A 154 9.55 -22.26 -3.94
CA GLU A 154 8.92 -21.27 -4.80
C GLU A 154 8.23 -20.17 -3.99
N PHE A 155 8.01 -19.03 -4.63
CA PHE A 155 7.37 -17.87 -3.99
C PHE A 155 6.55 -17.02 -4.95
N LEU A 156 5.75 -16.12 -4.39
CA LEU A 156 5.03 -15.05 -5.09
C LEU A 156 5.58 -13.69 -4.63
N LEU A 157 5.46 -12.69 -5.48
CA LEU A 157 5.78 -11.30 -5.14
C LEU A 157 4.54 -10.41 -5.20
N VAL A 158 4.39 -9.57 -4.18
CA VAL A 158 3.58 -8.36 -4.27
C VAL A 158 4.51 -7.18 -4.37
N VAL A 159 4.51 -6.50 -5.50
CA VAL A 159 5.27 -5.28 -5.74
C VAL A 159 4.30 -4.12 -5.73
N ALA A 160 4.43 -3.20 -4.80
CA ALA A 160 3.68 -1.95 -4.82
C ALA A 160 4.61 -0.80 -5.22
N ALA A 161 4.13 0.10 -6.10
CA ALA A 161 4.85 1.30 -6.46
C ALA A 161 3.86 2.46 -6.56
N SER A 162 3.98 3.40 -5.63
CA SER A 162 3.14 4.59 -5.52
C SER A 162 3.95 5.80 -5.96
N ARG A 163 3.52 6.46 -7.04
CA ARG A 163 4.06 7.73 -7.51
C ARG A 163 2.91 8.74 -7.60
N ILE A 164 2.32 9.03 -6.46
CA ILE A 164 1.18 9.95 -6.38
C ILE A 164 1.58 11.35 -6.83
N SER A 165 2.87 11.73 -6.67
CA SER A 165 3.42 12.99 -7.15
C SER A 165 3.09 13.29 -8.62
N ARG A 166 2.95 12.27 -9.47
CA ARG A 166 2.64 12.47 -10.91
C ARG A 166 1.21 12.97 -11.17
N ILE A 167 0.28 12.73 -10.26
CA ILE A 167 -1.13 13.13 -10.37
C ILE A 167 -1.54 14.14 -9.29
N THR A 168 -0.58 14.67 -8.55
CA THR A 168 -0.80 15.66 -7.48
C THR A 168 -0.94 17.06 -8.05
N ASP A 169 -1.91 17.81 -7.54
CA ASP A 169 -2.04 19.25 -7.78
C ASP A 169 -1.20 20.02 -6.75
N TYR A 170 -0.03 20.47 -7.16
CA TYR A 170 0.86 21.23 -6.27
C TYR A 170 0.42 22.69 -6.04
N SER A 171 -0.63 23.16 -6.71
CA SER A 171 -1.28 24.43 -6.36
C SER A 171 -2.15 24.31 -5.10
N CYS A 172 -2.51 23.08 -4.70
CA CYS A 172 -3.27 22.80 -3.49
C CYS A 172 -2.36 22.16 -2.42
N SER A 173 -1.78 22.99 -1.56
CA SER A 173 -0.82 22.57 -0.53
C SER A 173 -1.39 21.51 0.44
N GLN A 174 -2.68 21.58 0.77
CA GLN A 174 -3.34 20.60 1.64
C GLN A 174 -3.26 19.19 1.06
N THR A 175 -3.52 19.04 -0.24
CA THR A 175 -3.49 17.76 -0.93
C THR A 175 -2.06 17.35 -1.27
N ALA A 176 -1.27 18.27 -1.81
CA ALA A 176 0.12 18.01 -2.20
C ALA A 176 1.03 17.74 -1.00
N GLY A 177 0.70 18.31 0.15
CA GLY A 177 1.41 18.05 1.40
C GLY A 177 1.23 16.64 1.94
N LEU A 178 0.17 15.91 1.55
CA LEU A 178 -0.16 14.61 2.12
C LEU A 178 0.70 13.47 1.59
N PHE A 179 0.91 13.40 0.27
CA PHE A 179 1.38 12.18 -0.39
C PHE A 179 2.87 12.19 -0.70
N GLY A 180 3.50 11.04 -0.46
CA GLY A 180 4.85 10.74 -0.90
C GLY A 180 4.91 9.55 -1.85
N ASP A 181 6.05 9.39 -2.51
CA ASP A 181 6.33 8.31 -3.44
C ASP A 181 7.18 7.23 -2.77
N MET A 182 6.91 5.98 -3.10
CA MET A 182 7.62 4.82 -2.54
C MET A 182 7.37 3.58 -3.39
N ALA A 183 8.28 2.59 -3.31
CA ALA A 183 8.00 1.23 -3.75
C ALA A 183 8.32 0.22 -2.64
N SER A 184 7.58 -0.88 -2.63
CA SER A 184 7.80 -2.03 -1.75
C SER A 184 7.69 -3.34 -2.51
N ALA A 185 8.44 -4.36 -2.07
CA ALA A 185 8.33 -5.73 -2.57
C ALA A 185 8.19 -6.68 -1.38
N THR A 186 7.16 -7.50 -1.41
CA THR A 186 6.85 -8.51 -0.39
C THR A 186 6.99 -9.89 -1.00
N LEU A 187 7.80 -10.74 -0.39
CA LEU A 187 7.98 -12.15 -0.74
C LEU A 187 7.03 -13.01 0.10
N LEU A 188 6.17 -13.77 -0.59
CA LEU A 188 5.29 -14.75 0.03
C LEU A 188 5.70 -16.15 -0.40
N ALA A 189 5.95 -17.02 0.59
CA ALA A 189 6.32 -18.41 0.38
C ALA A 189 5.40 -19.37 1.15
N PRO A 190 5.36 -20.67 0.79
CA PRO A 190 4.71 -21.66 1.64
C PRO A 190 5.28 -21.67 3.04
N LEU A 191 4.44 -21.86 4.06
CA LEU A 191 4.90 -21.96 5.46
C LEU A 191 5.92 -23.07 5.68
N ALA A 192 5.83 -24.13 4.88
CA ALA A 192 6.78 -25.26 4.90
C ALA A 192 8.11 -24.94 4.19
N SER A 193 8.29 -23.75 3.63
CA SER A 193 9.51 -23.36 2.94
C SER A 193 10.69 -23.23 3.90
N ARG A 194 11.74 -24.04 3.68
CA ARG A 194 13.03 -23.89 4.38
C ARG A 194 13.96 -22.88 3.67
N ARG A 195 13.75 -22.68 2.37
CA ARG A 195 14.55 -21.76 1.57
C ARG A 195 14.14 -20.30 1.79
N TYR A 196 12.85 -20.07 1.97
CA TYR A 196 12.24 -18.77 2.19
C TYR A 196 11.35 -18.84 3.44
N PRO A 197 11.93 -19.00 4.66
CA PRO A 197 11.15 -19.19 5.87
C PRO A 197 10.26 -17.96 6.13
N ALA A 198 9.00 -18.21 6.41
CA ALA A 198 8.05 -17.16 6.68
C ALA A 198 8.23 -16.60 8.09
N HIS A 199 8.26 -15.28 8.22
CA HIS A 199 8.20 -14.57 9.48
C HIS A 199 6.76 -14.42 9.98
N PHE A 200 5.83 -14.19 9.07
CA PHE A 200 4.41 -14.02 9.40
C PHE A 200 3.55 -14.90 8.51
N GLU A 201 2.70 -15.71 9.12
CA GLU A 201 1.65 -16.45 8.44
C GLU A 201 0.55 -15.49 7.97
N LEU A 202 0.06 -15.67 6.74
CA LEU A 202 -1.08 -14.95 6.20
C LEU A 202 -2.39 -15.67 6.61
N ILE A 203 -3.00 -15.25 7.71
CA ILE A 203 -4.26 -15.83 8.18
C ILE A 203 -5.42 -15.42 7.27
N HIS A 204 -5.56 -14.13 7.02
CA HIS A 204 -6.68 -13.58 6.25
C HIS A 204 -6.26 -12.35 5.45
N ALA A 205 -6.81 -12.23 4.26
CA ALA A 205 -6.74 -10.99 3.50
C ALA A 205 -8.05 -10.74 2.74
N ASP A 206 -8.61 -9.55 2.94
CA ASP A 206 -9.78 -9.14 2.20
C ASP A 206 -9.65 -7.67 1.74
N ALA A 207 -10.37 -7.34 0.69
CA ALA A 207 -10.56 -5.97 0.23
C ALA A 207 -11.86 -5.88 -0.55
N ARG A 208 -12.70 -4.87 -0.21
CA ARG A 208 -14.02 -4.66 -0.80
C ARG A 208 -14.37 -3.18 -0.96
N ARG A 209 -15.44 -2.92 -1.70
CA ARG A 209 -16.04 -1.59 -1.87
C ARG A 209 -17.17 -1.43 -0.87
N GLU A 210 -17.31 -0.23 -0.34
CA GLU A 210 -18.41 0.15 0.55
C GLU A 210 -19.03 1.46 0.07
N ALA A 211 -20.36 1.54 0.11
CA ALA A 211 -21.07 2.75 -0.22
C ALA A 211 -20.90 3.83 0.86
N ILE A 212 -20.84 5.07 0.44
CA ILE A 212 -20.88 6.26 1.30
C ILE A 212 -21.87 7.27 0.72
N GLU A 213 -22.23 8.30 1.47
CA GLU A 213 -23.28 9.25 1.06
C GLU A 213 -22.91 10.05 -0.19
N LYS A 214 -21.67 10.49 -0.29
CA LYS A 214 -21.18 11.31 -1.42
C LYS A 214 -19.78 10.93 -1.83
N SER A 215 -19.43 11.19 -3.09
CA SER A 215 -18.07 10.98 -3.59
C SER A 215 -17.08 11.90 -2.89
N ALA A 216 -15.98 11.32 -2.40
CA ALA A 216 -14.87 12.04 -1.78
C ALA A 216 -13.67 12.23 -2.75
N PHE A 217 -13.78 11.79 -4.01
CA PHE A 217 -12.64 11.69 -4.92
C PHE A 217 -13.04 11.87 -6.37
N ASN A 218 -12.23 12.63 -7.13
CA ASN A 218 -12.38 12.78 -8.57
C ASN A 218 -11.04 13.09 -9.25
N PHE A 219 -11.04 13.15 -10.58
CA PHE A 219 -9.94 13.67 -11.40
C PHE A 219 -10.38 14.89 -12.18
N GLU A 220 -9.47 15.85 -12.31
CA GLU A 220 -9.65 17.06 -13.09
C GLU A 220 -8.45 17.28 -14.03
N ARG A 221 -8.68 17.99 -15.13
CA ARG A 221 -7.60 18.54 -15.94
C ARG A 221 -7.36 19.98 -15.49
N ARG A 222 -6.14 20.25 -15.08
CA ARG A 222 -5.69 21.59 -14.68
C ARG A 222 -4.61 22.09 -15.62
N THR A 223 -4.51 23.40 -15.76
CA THR A 223 -3.50 24.11 -16.54
C THR A 223 -2.56 24.86 -15.62
N ASN A 224 -1.33 25.10 -16.08
CA ASN A 224 -0.33 25.87 -15.35
C ASN A 224 -0.07 25.36 -13.92
N VAL A 225 -0.05 24.03 -13.75
CA VAL A 225 0.14 23.41 -12.42
C VAL A 225 1.61 23.50 -12.03
N PRO A 226 1.95 24.09 -10.86
CA PRO A 226 3.33 24.12 -10.37
C PRO A 226 3.83 22.71 -10.10
N ILE A 227 5.09 22.45 -10.44
CA ILE A 227 5.78 21.18 -10.19
C ILE A 227 7.07 21.48 -9.46
N PRO A 228 7.29 20.92 -8.26
CA PRO A 228 8.56 21.08 -7.55
C PRO A 228 9.72 20.47 -8.35
N LEU A 229 10.88 21.10 -8.29
CA LEU A 229 12.12 20.61 -8.87
C LEU A 229 13.14 20.27 -7.78
N PRO A 230 14.03 19.29 -8.01
CA PRO A 230 15.04 18.89 -7.00
C PRO A 230 15.98 20.00 -6.56
N ASN A 231 16.19 21.03 -7.39
CA ASN A 231 17.03 22.21 -7.07
C ASN A 231 16.28 23.28 -6.26
N GLY A 232 15.04 22.98 -5.80
CA GLY A 232 14.19 23.93 -5.06
C GLY A 232 13.38 24.87 -5.96
N GLY A 233 13.59 24.81 -7.28
CA GLY A 233 12.82 25.60 -8.24
C GLY A 233 11.41 25.08 -8.49
N ILE A 234 10.67 25.81 -9.34
CA ILE A 234 9.30 25.45 -9.75
C ILE A 234 9.27 25.42 -11.28
N ALA A 235 8.82 24.31 -11.86
CA ALA A 235 8.36 24.25 -13.24
C ALA A 235 6.83 24.35 -13.26
N HIS A 236 6.26 24.61 -14.45
CA HIS A 236 4.82 24.62 -14.63
C HIS A 236 4.43 23.67 -15.76
N ALA A 237 3.43 22.82 -15.50
CA ALA A 237 2.83 21.97 -16.52
C ALA A 237 1.66 22.69 -17.19
N ASP A 238 1.72 22.84 -18.52
CA ASP A 238 0.65 23.47 -19.31
C ASP A 238 -0.69 22.76 -19.11
N LYS A 239 -0.66 21.42 -19.08
CA LYS A 239 -1.85 20.58 -18.85
C LYS A 239 -1.45 19.40 -17.99
N ARG A 240 -2.22 19.14 -16.92
CA ARG A 240 -2.01 18.02 -16.03
C ARG A 240 -3.35 17.41 -15.57
N ILE A 241 -3.42 16.10 -15.51
CA ILE A 241 -4.51 15.39 -14.83
C ILE A 241 -4.13 15.29 -13.37
N VAL A 242 -4.97 15.83 -12.51
CA VAL A 242 -4.76 15.84 -11.04
C VAL A 242 -5.96 15.21 -10.36
N TYR A 243 -5.73 14.62 -9.20
CA TYR A 243 -6.82 14.16 -8.35
C TYR A 243 -7.29 15.28 -7.43
N THR A 244 -8.56 15.23 -7.07
CA THR A 244 -9.20 16.09 -6.08
C THR A 244 -9.77 15.25 -4.94
N LEU A 245 -9.62 15.71 -3.71
CA LEU A 245 -10.04 15.01 -2.51
C LEU A 245 -10.92 15.91 -1.64
N ASP A 246 -12.04 15.37 -1.15
CA ASP A 246 -12.73 15.92 0.01
C ASP A 246 -12.06 15.35 1.28
N GLY A 247 -11.10 16.12 1.82
CA GLY A 247 -10.31 15.68 2.97
C GLY A 247 -11.14 15.46 4.23
N MET A 248 -12.24 16.19 4.42
CA MET A 248 -13.14 16.00 5.57
C MET A 248 -13.91 14.70 5.46
N ALA A 249 -14.50 14.41 4.30
CA ALA A 249 -15.21 13.18 4.06
C ALA A 249 -14.29 11.93 4.23
N ILE A 250 -13.02 12.04 3.81
CA ILE A 250 -12.04 10.96 3.99
C ILE A 250 -11.64 10.82 5.45
N ALA A 251 -11.38 11.92 6.15
CA ALA A 251 -10.99 11.90 7.57
C ALA A 251 -12.07 11.28 8.46
N GLU A 252 -13.34 11.43 8.07
CA GLU A 252 -14.48 10.81 8.76
C GLU A 252 -14.65 9.33 8.37
N ALA A 253 -14.60 9.01 7.09
CA ALA A 253 -14.88 7.66 6.60
C ALA A 253 -13.73 6.67 6.87
N ALA A 254 -12.46 7.07 6.71
CA ALA A 254 -11.33 6.16 6.77
C ALA A 254 -11.18 5.44 8.12
N PRO A 255 -11.26 6.12 9.30
CA PRO A 255 -11.17 5.44 10.60
C PRO A 255 -12.28 4.39 10.79
N ARG A 256 -13.52 4.73 10.46
CA ARG A 256 -14.67 3.81 10.55
C ARG A 256 -14.48 2.59 9.65
N GLN A 257 -14.01 2.81 8.43
CA GLN A 257 -13.84 1.73 7.46
C GLN A 257 -12.66 0.81 7.81
N MET A 258 -11.56 1.37 8.33
CA MET A 258 -10.44 0.56 8.82
C MET A 258 -10.84 -0.30 10.01
N SER A 259 -11.53 0.25 11.00
CA SER A 259 -11.99 -0.51 12.17
C SER A 259 -13.01 -1.59 11.81
N ALA A 260 -13.99 -1.26 10.97
CA ALA A 260 -14.94 -2.24 10.46
C ALA A 260 -14.29 -3.33 9.61
N ALA A 261 -13.16 -3.03 8.93
CA ALA A 261 -12.39 -4.03 8.20
C ALA A 261 -11.71 -5.03 9.14
N VAL A 262 -11.13 -4.55 10.26
CA VAL A 262 -10.55 -5.43 11.30
C VAL A 262 -11.62 -6.33 11.89
N ALA A 263 -12.74 -5.76 12.37
CA ALA A 263 -13.84 -6.54 12.95
C ALA A 263 -14.34 -7.63 12.00
N SER A 264 -14.48 -7.31 10.70
CA SER A 264 -14.89 -8.27 9.68
C SER A 264 -13.85 -9.38 9.48
N ALA A 265 -12.56 -9.05 9.49
CA ALA A 265 -11.48 -10.00 9.29
C ALA A 265 -11.33 -10.95 10.48
N LEU A 266 -11.40 -10.43 11.71
CA LEU A 266 -11.40 -11.23 12.94
C LEU A 266 -12.56 -12.23 12.93
N LYS A 267 -13.78 -11.76 12.67
CA LYS A 267 -14.95 -12.65 12.57
C LYS A 267 -14.75 -13.75 11.52
N ALA A 268 -14.19 -13.43 10.36
CA ALA A 268 -13.95 -14.41 9.29
C ALA A 268 -12.85 -15.42 9.63
N SER A 269 -12.02 -15.12 10.63
CA SER A 269 -10.91 -15.98 11.10
C SER A 269 -11.19 -16.64 12.45
N ASN A 270 -12.41 -16.51 12.99
CA ASN A 270 -12.79 -16.97 14.32
C ASN A 270 -11.87 -16.45 15.45
N LEU A 271 -11.45 -15.18 15.31
CA LEU A 271 -10.66 -14.45 16.30
C LEU A 271 -11.52 -13.36 16.96
N SER A 272 -11.17 -13.00 18.19
CA SER A 272 -11.74 -11.89 18.95
C SER A 272 -10.87 -10.63 18.89
N GLY A 273 -11.36 -9.53 19.42
CA GLY A 273 -10.57 -8.30 19.54
C GLY A 273 -9.40 -8.44 20.52
N ASP A 274 -9.54 -9.28 21.54
CA ASP A 274 -8.52 -9.54 22.56
C ASP A 274 -7.34 -10.38 22.03
N ASP A 275 -7.53 -11.08 20.90
CA ASP A 275 -6.46 -11.85 20.26
C ASP A 275 -5.46 -10.97 19.50
N VAL A 276 -5.77 -9.68 19.28
CA VAL A 276 -4.95 -8.78 18.50
C VAL A 276 -3.83 -8.18 19.35
N ASP A 277 -2.59 -8.46 19.00
CA ASP A 277 -1.41 -7.90 19.69
C ASP A 277 -0.98 -6.57 19.11
N TYR A 278 -1.08 -6.41 17.79
CA TYR A 278 -0.69 -5.18 17.06
C TYR A 278 -1.70 -4.79 16.00
N VAL A 279 -1.90 -3.49 15.87
CA VAL A 279 -2.61 -2.90 14.73
C VAL A 279 -1.63 -2.04 13.92
N VAL A 280 -1.38 -2.44 12.69
CA VAL A 280 -0.50 -1.77 11.71
C VAL A 280 -1.35 -1.18 10.58
N PRO A 281 -2.04 -0.04 10.81
CA PRO A 281 -2.96 0.51 9.84
C PRO A 281 -2.25 1.19 8.68
N HIS A 282 -2.97 1.41 7.60
CA HIS A 282 -2.57 2.37 6.58
C HIS A 282 -2.21 3.71 7.21
N GLN A 283 -0.97 4.15 7.02
CA GLN A 283 -0.41 5.39 7.56
C GLN A 283 -0.89 6.59 6.71
N ALA A 284 -2.17 6.96 6.86
CA ALA A 284 -2.78 8.07 6.12
C ALA A 284 -2.44 9.45 6.69
N GLY A 285 -1.88 9.47 7.87
CA GLY A 285 -1.55 10.63 8.70
C GLY A 285 -1.87 10.32 10.16
N THR A 286 -1.08 10.89 11.07
CA THR A 286 -1.14 10.59 12.51
C THR A 286 -2.54 10.76 13.10
N GLY A 287 -3.28 11.81 12.68
CA GLY A 287 -4.64 12.05 13.14
C GLY A 287 -5.61 10.93 12.73
N ILE A 288 -5.59 10.52 11.47
CA ILE A 288 -6.46 9.44 10.97
C ILE A 288 -6.14 8.12 11.67
N VAL A 289 -4.86 7.81 11.86
CA VAL A 289 -4.44 6.59 12.58
C VAL A 289 -4.93 6.61 14.03
N ARG A 290 -4.79 7.76 14.72
CA ARG A 290 -5.29 7.90 16.09
C ARG A 290 -6.81 7.73 16.19
N PHE A 291 -7.57 8.33 15.28
CA PHE A 291 -9.03 8.13 15.23
C PHE A 291 -9.41 6.69 14.90
N THR A 292 -8.58 5.99 14.11
CA THR A 292 -8.78 4.55 13.87
C THR A 292 -8.63 3.77 15.17
N GLY A 293 -7.63 4.08 16.02
CA GLY A 293 -7.47 3.46 17.34
C GLY A 293 -8.71 3.65 18.21
N MET A 294 -9.21 4.88 18.33
CA MET A 294 -10.44 5.16 19.09
C MET A 294 -11.65 4.35 18.56
N LYS A 295 -11.76 4.19 17.24
CA LYS A 295 -12.84 3.38 16.65
C LYS A 295 -12.65 1.88 16.85
N LEU A 296 -11.42 1.39 16.93
CA LEU A 296 -11.13 -0.01 17.26
C LEU A 296 -11.57 -0.33 18.69
N GLU A 297 -11.31 0.58 19.65
CA GLU A 297 -11.79 0.44 21.05
C GLU A 297 -13.32 0.29 21.12
N GLU A 298 -14.08 1.05 20.28
CA GLU A 298 -15.55 0.91 20.19
C GLU A 298 -15.99 -0.49 19.70
N TYR A 299 -15.14 -1.19 18.95
CA TYR A 299 -15.36 -2.58 18.52
C TYR A 299 -14.82 -3.62 19.52
N GLY A 300 -14.27 -3.19 20.66
CA GLY A 300 -13.59 -4.09 21.60
C GLY A 300 -12.32 -4.73 21.02
N ILE A 301 -11.63 -4.01 20.11
CA ILE A 301 -10.40 -4.49 19.49
C ILE A 301 -9.22 -3.81 20.15
N GLY A 302 -8.39 -4.60 20.82
CA GLY A 302 -7.17 -4.18 21.49
C GLY A 302 -5.96 -4.14 20.56
N GLY A 303 -4.78 -4.27 21.18
CA GLY A 303 -3.49 -4.33 20.50
C GLY A 303 -2.79 -2.98 20.40
N GLU A 304 -1.47 -3.04 20.28
CA GLU A 304 -0.63 -1.86 20.17
C GLU A 304 -0.77 -1.20 18.81
N LEU A 305 -1.19 0.06 18.77
CA LEU A 305 -1.41 0.82 17.53
C LEU A 305 -0.11 1.41 17.01
N ILE A 306 0.33 0.98 15.83
CA ILE A 306 1.49 1.55 15.13
C ILE A 306 1.07 2.86 14.43
N ASN A 307 1.72 3.95 14.83
CA ASN A 307 1.46 5.30 14.33
C ASN A 307 2.78 6.09 14.15
N GLY A 308 2.72 7.24 13.49
CA GLY A 308 3.83 8.20 13.39
C GLY A 308 4.82 7.96 12.26
N LEU A 309 4.59 6.98 11.38
CA LEU A 309 5.51 6.65 10.28
C LEU A 309 5.39 7.60 9.06
N THR A 310 4.47 8.54 9.10
CA THR A 310 4.24 9.50 7.99
C THR A 310 5.17 10.71 8.02
N GLU A 311 5.87 10.97 9.11
CA GLU A 311 6.63 12.21 9.35
C GLU A 311 7.53 12.59 8.17
N ARG A 312 8.32 11.66 7.67
CA ARG A 312 9.27 11.88 6.58
C ARG A 312 8.95 11.13 5.29
N ALA A 313 7.92 10.31 5.31
CA ALA A 313 7.48 9.53 4.16
C ALA A 313 6.26 10.15 3.47
N GLY A 314 5.42 10.84 4.22
CA GLY A 314 4.06 11.18 3.81
C GLY A 314 3.18 9.93 3.73
N ASN A 315 1.98 10.11 3.18
CA ASN A 315 1.12 8.99 2.83
C ASN A 315 1.60 8.33 1.53
N VAL A 316 2.17 7.15 1.63
CA VAL A 316 2.72 6.39 0.48
C VAL A 316 1.72 5.40 -0.13
N SER A 317 0.43 5.60 0.11
CA SER A 317 -0.69 4.87 -0.49
C SER A 317 -0.54 3.33 -0.38
N ALA A 318 -0.51 2.58 -1.50
CA ALA A 318 -0.41 1.12 -1.51
C ALA A 318 0.87 0.57 -0.84
N CYS A 319 1.91 1.39 -0.72
CA CYS A 319 3.15 1.00 -0.04
C CYS A 319 3.09 1.17 1.48
N SER A 320 2.04 1.78 2.02
CA SER A 320 1.97 2.21 3.42
C SER A 320 2.02 1.04 4.40
N VAL A 321 1.21 0.01 4.22
CA VAL A 321 1.21 -1.17 5.12
C VAL A 321 2.52 -1.95 5.01
N PRO A 322 3.04 -2.34 3.83
CA PRO A 322 4.32 -3.03 3.76
C PRO A 322 5.50 -2.18 4.27
N PHE A 323 5.44 -0.84 4.12
CA PHE A 323 6.40 0.06 4.74
C PHE A 323 6.31 -0.01 6.27
N ALA A 324 5.13 0.13 6.84
CA ALA A 324 4.93 0.08 8.29
C ALA A 324 5.36 -1.27 8.88
N LEU A 325 5.01 -2.38 8.24
CA LEU A 325 5.47 -3.72 8.63
C LEU A 325 7.00 -3.82 8.60
N ARG A 326 7.67 -3.25 7.59
CA ARG A 326 9.14 -3.27 7.49
C ARG A 326 9.80 -2.45 8.58
N GLU A 327 9.28 -1.25 8.89
CA GLU A 327 9.82 -0.36 9.92
C GLU A 327 9.65 -0.90 11.34
N THR A 328 8.65 -1.75 11.56
CA THR A 328 8.34 -2.32 12.89
C THR A 328 8.61 -3.83 12.97
N TRP A 329 9.29 -4.39 11.97
CA TRP A 329 9.45 -5.82 11.74
C TRP A 329 9.85 -6.62 12.99
N ASP A 330 10.92 -6.20 13.66
CA ASP A 330 11.49 -6.90 14.80
C ASP A 330 10.72 -6.68 16.12
N ARG A 331 9.76 -5.76 16.11
CA ARG A 331 8.89 -5.43 17.23
C ARG A 331 7.60 -6.27 17.22
N LEU A 332 7.12 -6.65 16.06
CA LEU A 332 5.84 -7.34 15.89
C LEU A 332 5.91 -8.78 16.36
N SER A 333 4.84 -9.25 17.03
CA SER A 333 4.65 -10.63 17.47
C SER A 333 3.17 -10.94 17.59
N GLY A 334 2.80 -12.22 17.72
CA GLY A 334 1.40 -12.64 17.89
C GLY A 334 0.54 -12.32 16.65
N ILE A 335 -0.68 -11.85 16.87
CA ILE A 335 -1.66 -11.51 15.84
C ILE A 335 -1.56 -10.03 15.49
N ILE A 336 -1.35 -9.75 14.21
CA ILE A 336 -1.18 -8.40 13.66
C ILE A 336 -2.33 -8.11 12.69
N ALA A 337 -3.11 -7.07 12.97
CA ALA A 337 -4.16 -6.57 12.08
C ALA A 337 -3.65 -5.39 11.25
N CYS A 338 -3.74 -5.46 9.92
CA CYS A 338 -3.29 -4.43 9.00
C CYS A 338 -4.49 -3.86 8.20
N PRO A 339 -5.29 -2.96 8.81
CA PRO A 339 -6.42 -2.37 8.12
C PRO A 339 -6.00 -1.29 7.12
N THR A 340 -6.74 -1.19 6.04
CA THR A 340 -6.60 -0.18 5.00
C THR A 340 -7.94 0.44 4.64
N ALA A 341 -7.93 1.74 4.33
CA ALA A 341 -9.04 2.41 3.69
C ALA A 341 -8.50 3.29 2.56
N ALA A 342 -9.31 3.47 1.53
CA ALA A 342 -8.96 4.29 0.38
C ALA A 342 -10.22 4.90 -0.26
N VAL A 343 -9.99 5.92 -1.08
CA VAL A 343 -11.01 6.45 -1.98
C VAL A 343 -11.54 5.36 -2.91
N GLY A 344 -12.79 5.48 -3.32
CA GLY A 344 -13.43 4.58 -4.27
C GLY A 344 -13.14 4.94 -5.73
N SER A 345 -14.10 4.65 -6.60
CA SER A 345 -14.03 5.08 -8.00
C SER A 345 -14.26 6.58 -8.13
N PRO A 346 -13.58 7.26 -9.08
CA PRO A 346 -13.76 8.69 -9.29
C PRO A 346 -15.22 9.06 -9.52
N GLY A 347 -15.71 10.08 -8.81
CA GLY A 347 -17.08 10.58 -8.91
C GLY A 347 -18.17 9.66 -8.36
N LYS A 348 -17.81 8.51 -7.75
CA LYS A 348 -18.79 7.59 -7.16
C LYS A 348 -18.82 7.72 -5.63
N PRO A 349 -20.01 7.55 -5.01
CA PRO A 349 -20.17 7.59 -3.56
C PRO A 349 -19.75 6.24 -2.95
N GLU A 350 -18.49 5.92 -3.02
CA GLU A 350 -17.91 4.68 -2.49
C GLU A 350 -16.50 4.89 -1.95
N VAL A 351 -16.12 4.04 -1.04
CA VAL A 351 -14.76 3.90 -0.52
C VAL A 351 -14.30 2.45 -0.65
N LEU A 352 -13.00 2.25 -0.59
CA LEU A 352 -12.40 0.93 -0.50
C LEU A 352 -11.97 0.68 0.94
N ARG A 353 -12.14 -0.54 1.41
CA ARG A 353 -11.57 -1.00 2.67
C ARG A 353 -10.97 -2.39 2.53
N GLY A 354 -10.02 -2.72 3.38
CA GLY A 354 -9.45 -4.05 3.45
C GLY A 354 -8.73 -4.27 4.77
N CYS A 355 -8.51 -5.53 5.10
CA CYS A 355 -7.70 -5.92 6.23
C CYS A 355 -6.85 -7.14 5.85
N VAL A 356 -5.64 -7.17 6.37
CA VAL A 356 -4.77 -8.34 6.36
C VAL A 356 -4.54 -8.73 7.81
N LEU A 357 -4.78 -10.00 8.14
CA LEU A 357 -4.40 -10.59 9.43
C LEU A 357 -3.18 -11.47 9.23
N LEU A 358 -2.18 -11.21 10.05
CA LEU A 358 -0.92 -11.95 10.09
C LEU A 358 -0.74 -12.56 11.48
N LYS A 359 0.01 -13.64 11.54
CA LYS A 359 0.45 -14.24 12.81
C LYS A 359 1.95 -14.46 12.74
N SER A 360 2.69 -14.04 13.76
CA SER A 360 4.11 -14.36 13.87
C SER A 360 4.34 -15.87 13.88
N THR A 361 5.36 -16.33 13.18
CA THR A 361 5.73 -17.74 13.15
C THR A 361 6.77 -18.05 14.24
N PRO A 362 6.94 -19.31 14.64
CA PRO A 362 8.03 -19.71 15.54
C PRO A 362 9.42 -19.28 15.03
N TYR A 363 9.62 -19.27 13.71
CA TYR A 363 10.86 -18.76 13.10
C TYR A 363 11.07 -17.27 13.38
N HIS A 364 10.04 -16.45 13.27
CA HIS A 364 10.11 -15.02 13.57
C HIS A 364 10.42 -14.78 15.04
N GLU A 365 9.71 -15.46 15.95
CA GLU A 365 9.91 -15.30 17.38
C GLU A 365 11.33 -15.67 17.82
N LEU A 366 11.88 -16.76 17.26
CA LEU A 366 13.27 -17.17 17.53
C LEU A 366 14.28 -16.09 17.05
N ARG A 367 14.09 -15.55 15.85
CA ARG A 367 14.98 -14.52 15.30
C ARG A 367 14.92 -13.23 16.11
N ARG A 368 13.73 -12.83 16.55
CA ARG A 368 13.50 -11.63 17.36
C ARG A 368 14.22 -11.73 18.71
N THR A 369 14.13 -12.87 19.38
CA THR A 369 14.82 -13.09 20.67
C THR A 369 16.35 -13.18 20.54
N GLN A 370 16.88 -13.54 19.40
CA GLN A 370 18.33 -13.53 19.14
C GLN A 370 18.88 -12.15 18.80
N ALA A 371 18.05 -11.21 18.38
CA ALA A 371 18.42 -9.84 17.99
C ALA A 371 18.29 -8.85 19.18
N ALA A 372 17.57 -9.19 20.24
CA ALA A 372 17.41 -8.43 21.48
C ALA A 372 18.54 -8.73 22.46
#